data_6d4df4ca8a01eed85522684964a032c2
#
_entry.id   6d4df4ca8a01eed85522684964a032c2
#
_cell.length_a   1.000
_cell.length_b   1.000
_cell.length_c   1.000
_cell.angle_alpha   90.00
_cell.angle_beta   90.00
_cell.angle_gamma   90.00
#
_symmetry.space_group_name_H-M   'P 1'
#
loop_
_entity.id
_entity.type
_entity.pdbx_description
1 polymer ?
#
loop_
_entity_poly.entity_id
_entity_poly.type
_entity_poly.pdbx_seq_one_letter_code
_entity_poly.pdbx_strand_id
1 'polypeptide(L)'
;RGIKLIEFNADTPTSLFEAAILQWALLKQNNFNEQEQFNSIYESLMDNFKRLITLEESVEGFDEYYKGWKILFSSLANDEDALTTRLLEHIAREAGFETAFAYIDEVEFSVDGVFKDGVNYEYLFKLIPWESIAIEEGELAVLLTQVMKNQKAIILNPAYTLLFQSKGILKVLWELYPNHPLLLETSDKPLQGKKCVKKPLFGREGANVAIIESNGQVSF
;
A
#
# COMPACT_ATOMS: atom_id res chain seq x y z
N ARG A 1 -4.23 29.68 -0.99
CA ARG A 1 -4.51 28.27 -0.60
C ARG A 1 -3.51 27.39 -1.36
N GLY A 2 -2.64 26.70 -0.67
CA GLY A 2 -1.65 25.80 -1.27
C GLY A 2 -2.04 24.34 -1.11
N ILE A 3 -1.34 23.44 -1.86
CA ILE A 3 -1.44 21.99 -1.68
C ILE A 3 -0.88 21.63 -0.31
N LYS A 4 -1.55 20.70 0.40
CA LYS A 4 -1.13 20.21 1.71
C LYS A 4 -1.18 18.69 1.76
N LEU A 5 -0.17 18.08 2.39
CA LEU A 5 -0.20 16.66 2.74
C LEU A 5 -1.20 16.47 3.89
N ILE A 6 -2.22 15.65 3.67
CA ILE A 6 -3.28 15.38 4.64
C ILE A 6 -3.11 14.02 5.30
N GLU A 7 -2.66 13.03 4.53
CA GLU A 7 -2.32 11.69 5.00
C GLU A 7 -1.49 10.94 3.95
N PHE A 8 -0.93 9.82 4.32
CA PHE A 8 -0.14 8.96 3.47
C PHE A 8 -0.61 7.51 3.63
N ASN A 9 -1.07 6.91 2.55
CA ASN A 9 -1.44 5.50 2.49
C ASN A 9 -0.21 4.70 2.04
N ALA A 10 0.44 4.04 2.99
CA ALA A 10 1.72 3.38 2.73
C ALA A 10 1.63 1.85 2.62
N ASP A 11 0.57 1.24 3.14
CA ASP A 11 0.43 -0.22 3.22
C ASP A 11 -0.56 -0.77 2.20
N THR A 12 -1.76 -0.18 2.13
CA THR A 12 -2.85 -0.65 1.29
C THR A 12 -3.23 0.41 0.27
N PRO A 13 -2.70 0.35 -0.95
CA PRO A 13 -3.07 1.29 -2.00
C PRO A 13 -4.55 1.14 -2.36
N THR A 14 -5.23 2.27 -2.57
CA THR A 14 -6.63 2.33 -3.01
C THR A 14 -6.74 3.19 -4.26
N SER A 15 -7.83 3.02 -5.01
CA SER A 15 -8.15 3.82 -6.21
C SER A 15 -7.07 3.79 -7.30
N LEU A 16 -6.27 2.73 -7.37
CA LEU A 16 -5.26 2.58 -8.42
C LEU A 16 -5.90 2.38 -9.78
N PHE A 17 -6.95 1.57 -9.86
CA PHE A 17 -7.65 1.30 -11.09
C PHE A 17 -8.32 2.56 -11.64
N GLU A 18 -8.97 3.33 -10.77
CA GLU A 18 -9.61 4.59 -11.13
C GLU A 18 -8.59 5.61 -11.63
N ALA A 19 -7.48 5.76 -10.92
CA ALA A 19 -6.46 6.74 -11.25
C ALA A 19 -5.64 6.37 -12.50
N ALA A 20 -5.28 5.10 -12.67
CA ALA A 20 -4.44 4.66 -13.77
C ALA A 20 -5.24 4.35 -15.04
N ILE A 21 -6.39 3.66 -14.89
CA ILE A 21 -7.14 3.11 -16.03
C ILE A 21 -8.37 3.93 -16.38
N LEU A 22 -9.26 4.21 -15.40
CA LEU A 22 -10.53 4.88 -15.71
C LEU A 22 -10.30 6.33 -16.15
N GLN A 23 -9.37 7.05 -15.55
CA GLN A 23 -9.04 8.42 -15.98
C GLN A 23 -8.45 8.44 -17.37
N TRP A 24 -7.54 7.52 -17.69
CA TRP A 24 -7.00 7.38 -19.05
C TRP A 24 -8.11 7.04 -20.06
N ALA A 25 -8.97 6.09 -19.75
CA ALA A 25 -10.10 5.71 -20.60
C ALA A 25 -11.04 6.90 -20.84
N LEU A 26 -11.29 7.72 -19.79
CA LEU A 26 -12.12 8.92 -19.89
C LEU A 26 -11.49 9.97 -20.82
N LEU A 27 -10.17 10.18 -20.75
CA LEU A 27 -9.46 11.08 -21.68
C LEU A 27 -9.61 10.59 -23.12
N LYS A 28 -9.39 9.30 -23.37
CA LYS A 28 -9.54 8.69 -24.70
C LYS A 28 -10.96 8.83 -25.24
N GLN A 29 -11.97 8.55 -24.43
CA GLN A 29 -13.38 8.62 -24.81
C GLN A 29 -13.80 10.05 -25.18
N ASN A 30 -13.19 11.06 -24.57
CA ASN A 30 -13.48 12.47 -24.82
C ASN A 30 -12.52 13.12 -25.84
N ASN A 31 -11.69 12.34 -26.51
CA ASN A 31 -10.69 12.80 -27.49
C ASN A 31 -9.68 13.81 -26.93
N PHE A 32 -9.38 13.74 -25.65
CA PHE A 32 -8.26 14.46 -25.03
C PHE A 32 -6.93 13.77 -25.35
N ASN A 33 -5.84 14.54 -25.24
CA ASN A 33 -4.50 14.01 -25.42
C ASN A 33 -4.14 13.10 -24.22
N GLU A 34 -3.55 11.93 -24.48
CA GLU A 34 -3.08 11.02 -23.43
C GLU A 34 -2.04 11.66 -22.50
N GLN A 35 -1.26 12.62 -23.01
CA GLN A 35 -0.30 13.40 -22.23
C GLN A 35 -0.95 14.32 -21.17
N GLU A 36 -2.27 14.49 -21.22
CA GLU A 36 -3.03 15.20 -20.20
C GLU A 36 -3.39 14.33 -18.98
N GLN A 37 -3.06 13.04 -19.01
CA GLN A 37 -3.07 12.21 -17.83
C GLN A 37 -2.13 12.81 -16.77
N PHE A 38 -2.65 13.15 -15.59
CA PHE A 38 -1.86 13.85 -14.57
C PHE A 38 -0.88 12.95 -13.79
N ASN A 39 -0.96 11.64 -13.97
CA ASN A 39 -0.10 10.66 -13.31
C ASN A 39 0.46 9.65 -14.32
N SER A 40 1.51 8.95 -13.90
CA SER A 40 2.16 7.85 -14.60
C SER A 40 2.19 6.58 -13.74
N ILE A 41 1.08 6.31 -13.04
CA ILE A 41 1.01 5.20 -12.05
C ILE A 41 1.29 3.87 -12.73
N TYR A 42 0.66 3.61 -13.89
CA TYR A 42 0.81 2.34 -14.61
C TYR A 42 2.26 2.11 -15.04
N GLU A 43 2.84 3.08 -15.70
CA GLU A 43 4.23 3.03 -16.20
C GLU A 43 5.24 2.94 -15.06
N SER A 44 5.01 3.71 -13.99
CA SER A 44 5.89 3.70 -12.82
C SER A 44 5.84 2.37 -12.07
N LEU A 45 4.68 1.73 -11.96
CA LEU A 45 4.55 0.39 -11.39
C LEU A 45 5.21 -0.66 -12.28
N MET A 46 5.01 -0.58 -13.59
CA MET A 46 5.67 -1.44 -14.58
C MET A 46 7.19 -1.36 -14.44
N ASP A 47 7.75 -0.16 -14.39
CA ASP A 47 9.18 0.07 -14.24
C ASP A 47 9.70 -0.45 -12.89
N ASN A 48 8.92 -0.30 -11.81
CA ASN A 48 9.29 -0.85 -10.51
C ASN A 48 9.30 -2.38 -10.49
N PHE A 49 8.32 -3.05 -11.10
CA PHE A 49 8.34 -4.51 -11.23
C PHE A 49 9.52 -4.98 -12.09
N LYS A 50 9.80 -4.31 -13.21
CA LYS A 50 11.00 -4.61 -14.01
C LYS A 50 12.28 -4.44 -13.21
N ARG A 51 12.37 -3.41 -12.36
CA ARG A 51 13.52 -3.22 -11.47
C ARG A 51 13.70 -4.36 -10.48
N LEU A 52 12.64 -4.99 -9.99
CA LEU A 52 12.77 -6.17 -9.12
C LEU A 52 13.46 -7.33 -9.85
N ILE A 53 13.25 -7.46 -11.17
CA ILE A 53 13.92 -8.46 -12.00
C ILE A 53 15.38 -8.04 -12.30
N THR A 54 15.66 -6.75 -12.50
CA THR A 54 16.94 -6.22 -12.98
C THR A 54 17.88 -5.71 -11.88
N LEU A 55 17.43 -5.56 -10.64
CA LEU A 55 18.31 -5.32 -9.47
C LEU A 55 19.37 -6.44 -9.32
N GLU A 56 19.20 -7.43 -10.06
CA GLU A 56 19.89 -8.72 -10.10
C GLU A 56 21.15 -8.70 -10.95
N GLU A 57 21.25 -7.84 -11.94
CA GLU A 57 22.44 -7.72 -12.81
C GLU A 57 23.71 -7.33 -12.04
N SER A 58 23.57 -6.81 -10.82
CA SER A 58 24.69 -6.39 -9.97
C SER A 58 25.19 -7.46 -9.00
N VAL A 59 24.50 -8.60 -8.88
CA VAL A 59 24.87 -9.71 -7.98
C VAL A 59 25.13 -10.95 -8.80
N GLU A 60 26.38 -11.36 -8.87
CA GLU A 60 26.82 -12.55 -9.62
C GLU A 60 26.03 -13.80 -9.17
N GLY A 61 25.31 -14.46 -10.08
CA GLY A 61 24.48 -15.64 -9.80
C GLY A 61 23.06 -15.36 -9.35
N PHE A 62 22.61 -14.09 -9.29
CA PHE A 62 21.25 -13.74 -8.86
C PHE A 62 20.19 -14.30 -9.84
N ASP A 63 20.41 -14.16 -11.13
CA ASP A 63 19.50 -14.66 -12.18
C ASP A 63 19.19 -16.16 -12.05
N GLU A 64 20.18 -16.97 -11.65
CA GLU A 64 19.96 -18.40 -11.45
C GLU A 64 19.15 -18.69 -10.19
N TYR A 65 19.27 -17.84 -9.17
CA TYR A 65 18.63 -18.03 -7.87
C TYR A 65 17.14 -17.60 -7.87
N TYR A 66 16.82 -16.52 -8.58
CA TYR A 66 15.45 -15.94 -8.60
C TYR A 66 14.66 -16.24 -9.89
N LYS A 67 15.28 -16.92 -10.84
CA LYS A 67 14.62 -17.30 -12.10
C LYS A 67 13.40 -18.17 -11.83
N GLY A 68 12.24 -17.69 -12.30
CA GLY A 68 10.97 -18.37 -12.12
C GLY A 68 10.27 -18.11 -10.78
N TRP A 69 10.73 -17.13 -10.01
CA TRP A 69 10.02 -16.70 -8.81
C TRP A 69 8.64 -16.13 -9.14
N LYS A 70 7.69 -16.47 -8.29
CA LYS A 70 6.26 -16.21 -8.50
C LYS A 70 5.75 -15.21 -7.49
N ILE A 71 4.84 -14.35 -7.94
CA ILE A 71 4.16 -13.42 -7.07
C ILE A 71 2.70 -13.86 -6.88
N LEU A 72 2.30 -14.07 -5.63
CA LEU A 72 0.91 -14.19 -5.25
C LEU A 72 0.37 -12.80 -4.86
N PHE A 73 -0.71 -12.39 -5.51
CA PHE A 73 -1.45 -11.19 -5.18
C PHE A 73 -2.71 -11.57 -4.42
N SER A 74 -2.93 -10.97 -3.24
CA SER A 74 -4.03 -11.33 -2.37
C SER A 74 -4.75 -10.13 -1.80
N SER A 75 -6.08 -10.22 -1.69
CA SER A 75 -6.95 -9.23 -1.07
C SER A 75 -8.04 -9.87 -0.23
N LEU A 76 -8.77 -9.04 0.50
CA LEU A 76 -10.06 -9.43 1.08
C LEU A 76 -11.07 -9.71 -0.03
N ALA A 77 -12.11 -10.50 0.29
CA ALA A 77 -13.16 -10.88 -0.65
C ALA A 77 -14.18 -9.73 -0.83
N ASN A 78 -13.73 -8.63 -1.46
CA ASN A 78 -14.57 -7.54 -1.92
C ASN A 78 -14.09 -7.06 -3.30
N ASP A 79 -14.98 -6.47 -4.08
CA ASP A 79 -14.73 -6.10 -5.48
C ASP A 79 -13.70 -4.98 -5.63
N GLU A 80 -13.68 -4.01 -4.72
CA GLU A 80 -12.78 -2.84 -4.79
C GLU A 80 -11.32 -3.25 -4.57
N ASP A 81 -11.06 -4.01 -3.50
CA ASP A 81 -9.73 -4.53 -3.20
C ASP A 81 -9.25 -5.52 -4.27
N ALA A 82 -10.16 -6.40 -4.73
CA ALA A 82 -9.85 -7.35 -5.78
C ALA A 82 -9.47 -6.65 -7.09
N LEU A 83 -10.18 -5.58 -7.48
CA LEU A 83 -9.90 -4.84 -8.70
C LEU A 83 -8.53 -4.15 -8.64
N THR A 84 -8.22 -3.49 -7.52
CA THR A 84 -6.91 -2.88 -7.29
C THR A 84 -5.77 -3.92 -7.31
N THR A 85 -5.98 -5.05 -6.65
CA THR A 85 -4.97 -6.12 -6.54
C THR A 85 -4.74 -6.81 -7.88
N ARG A 86 -5.81 -7.05 -8.66
CA ARG A 86 -5.72 -7.63 -10.01
C ARG A 86 -5.05 -6.69 -11.02
N LEU A 87 -5.19 -5.38 -10.85
CA LEU A 87 -4.44 -4.43 -11.66
C LEU A 87 -2.94 -4.57 -11.40
N LEU A 88 -2.52 -4.64 -10.13
CA LEU A 88 -1.12 -4.86 -9.76
C LEU A 88 -0.60 -6.20 -10.28
N GLU A 89 -1.39 -7.26 -10.16
CA GLU A 89 -1.07 -8.58 -10.72
C GLU A 89 -0.85 -8.51 -12.24
N HIS A 90 -1.75 -7.83 -12.95
CA HIS A 90 -1.66 -7.66 -14.39
C HIS A 90 -0.37 -6.94 -14.80
N ILE A 91 -0.04 -5.83 -14.13
CA ILE A 91 1.18 -5.06 -14.39
C ILE A 91 2.44 -5.90 -14.11
N ALA A 92 2.46 -6.66 -13.00
CA ALA A 92 3.58 -7.54 -12.67
C ALA A 92 3.77 -8.65 -13.72
N ARG A 93 2.68 -9.21 -14.23
CA ARG A 93 2.71 -10.22 -15.31
C ARG A 93 3.23 -9.63 -16.61
N GLU A 94 2.82 -8.43 -17.00
CA GLU A 94 3.37 -7.73 -18.17
C GLU A 94 4.85 -7.37 -17.97
N ALA A 95 5.28 -7.12 -16.72
CA ALA A 95 6.69 -6.91 -16.42
C ALA A 95 7.54 -8.19 -16.52
N GLY A 96 6.91 -9.38 -16.61
CA GLY A 96 7.60 -10.66 -16.81
C GLY A 96 7.54 -11.64 -15.65
N PHE A 97 6.81 -11.34 -14.56
CA PHE A 97 6.63 -12.28 -13.46
C PHE A 97 5.59 -13.37 -13.76
N GLU A 98 5.78 -14.54 -13.22
CA GLU A 98 4.72 -15.52 -13.06
C GLU A 98 3.85 -15.12 -11.87
N THR A 99 2.53 -14.96 -12.09
CA THR A 99 1.64 -14.38 -11.10
C THR A 99 0.39 -15.21 -10.90
N ALA A 100 -0.20 -15.11 -9.70
CA ALA A 100 -1.56 -15.55 -9.43
C ALA A 100 -2.27 -14.56 -8.50
N PHE A 101 -3.60 -14.60 -8.54
CA PHE A 101 -4.46 -13.92 -7.60
C PHE A 101 -5.23 -14.94 -6.75
N ALA A 102 -5.40 -14.63 -5.46
CA ALA A 102 -6.25 -15.38 -4.54
C ALA A 102 -6.89 -14.43 -3.52
N TYR A 103 -8.10 -14.72 -3.07
CA TYR A 103 -8.58 -14.12 -1.84
C TYR A 103 -7.82 -14.70 -0.64
N ILE A 104 -7.74 -13.94 0.45
CA ILE A 104 -6.88 -14.30 1.60
C ILE A 104 -7.25 -15.64 2.23
N ASP A 105 -8.54 -15.98 2.23
CA ASP A 105 -9.08 -17.26 2.72
C ASP A 105 -8.74 -18.46 1.83
N GLU A 106 -8.29 -18.22 0.61
CA GLU A 106 -7.79 -19.24 -0.31
C GLU A 106 -6.26 -19.44 -0.23
N VAL A 107 -5.57 -18.61 0.56
CA VAL A 107 -4.11 -18.66 0.70
C VAL A 107 -3.71 -19.53 1.88
N GLU A 108 -2.84 -20.49 1.63
CA GLU A 108 -2.30 -21.34 2.68
C GLU A 108 -0.97 -20.76 3.20
N PHE A 109 -0.93 -20.45 4.49
CA PHE A 109 0.27 -19.97 5.18
C PHE A 109 0.82 -21.09 6.06
N SER A 110 2.11 -21.34 5.95
CA SER A 110 2.82 -22.27 6.83
C SER A 110 4.23 -21.77 7.13
N VAL A 111 4.94 -22.43 8.02
CA VAL A 111 6.37 -22.13 8.30
C VAL A 111 7.29 -22.35 7.09
N ASP A 112 6.80 -23.10 6.10
CA ASP A 112 7.55 -23.47 4.89
C ASP A 112 7.30 -22.50 3.73
N GLY A 113 6.31 -21.61 3.82
CA GLY A 113 6.04 -20.61 2.79
C GLY A 113 4.59 -20.17 2.68
N VAL A 114 4.30 -19.58 1.52
CA VAL A 114 2.98 -19.11 1.11
C VAL A 114 2.55 -19.92 -0.10
N PHE A 115 1.37 -20.52 -0.03
CA PHE A 115 0.92 -21.46 -1.05
C PHE A 115 -0.49 -21.10 -1.56
N LYS A 116 -0.74 -21.43 -2.82
CA LYS A 116 -2.07 -21.45 -3.45
C LYS A 116 -2.15 -22.68 -4.34
N ASP A 117 -3.17 -23.53 -4.10
CA ASP A 117 -3.39 -24.77 -4.86
C ASP A 117 -2.14 -25.69 -4.93
N GLY A 118 -1.38 -25.75 -3.81
CA GLY A 118 -0.16 -26.52 -3.69
C GLY A 118 1.08 -25.92 -4.39
N VAL A 119 0.95 -24.75 -5.00
CA VAL A 119 2.07 -23.99 -5.60
C VAL A 119 2.65 -23.05 -4.57
N ASN A 120 3.98 -23.07 -4.38
CA ASN A 120 4.68 -22.11 -3.53
C ASN A 120 4.95 -20.81 -4.26
N TYR A 121 4.82 -19.69 -3.53
CA TYR A 121 5.08 -18.33 -4.03
C TYR A 121 6.15 -17.66 -3.18
N GLU A 122 7.22 -17.22 -3.83
CA GLU A 122 8.36 -16.57 -3.17
C GLU A 122 8.08 -15.11 -2.84
N TYR A 123 7.14 -14.47 -3.57
CA TYR A 123 6.65 -13.13 -3.29
C TYR A 123 5.16 -13.14 -2.96
N LEU A 124 4.80 -12.34 -1.97
CA LEU A 124 3.40 -12.06 -1.63
C LEU A 124 3.15 -10.55 -1.64
N PHE A 125 2.18 -10.12 -2.42
CA PHE A 125 1.52 -8.83 -2.23
C PHE A 125 0.17 -9.05 -1.55
N LYS A 126 -0.08 -8.38 -0.44
CA LYS A 126 -1.36 -8.47 0.30
C LYS A 126 -2.03 -7.11 0.39
N LEU A 127 -3.26 -6.98 -0.07
CA LEU A 127 -4.08 -5.79 0.16
C LEU A 127 -4.91 -5.96 1.46
N ILE A 128 -4.22 -6.27 2.55
CA ILE A 128 -4.78 -6.42 3.89
C ILE A 128 -3.91 -5.60 4.83
N PRO A 129 -4.51 -4.70 5.63
CA PRO A 129 -3.74 -3.84 6.51
C PRO A 129 -2.92 -4.63 7.53
N TRP A 130 -1.67 -4.25 7.72
CA TRP A 130 -0.83 -4.85 8.76
C TRP A 130 -1.40 -4.64 10.18
N GLU A 131 -2.06 -3.50 10.42
CA GLU A 131 -2.73 -3.26 11.71
C GLU A 131 -3.85 -4.27 11.97
N SER A 132 -4.64 -4.64 10.94
CA SER A 132 -5.69 -5.66 11.07
C SER A 132 -5.08 -7.03 11.35
N ILE A 133 -4.03 -7.41 10.61
CA ILE A 133 -3.31 -8.67 10.85
C ILE A 133 -2.75 -8.71 12.28
N ALA A 134 -2.14 -7.62 12.75
CA ALA A 134 -1.51 -7.59 14.06
C ALA A 134 -2.53 -7.62 15.23
N ILE A 135 -3.72 -7.05 15.05
CA ILE A 135 -4.74 -6.89 16.10
C ILE A 135 -5.75 -8.05 16.07
N GLU A 136 -6.19 -8.46 14.89
CA GLU A 136 -7.32 -9.37 14.69
C GLU A 136 -6.87 -10.79 14.36
N GLU A 137 -5.71 -10.94 13.69
CA GLU A 137 -5.21 -12.21 13.15
C GLU A 137 -3.83 -12.56 13.71
N GLY A 138 -3.72 -12.66 15.04
CA GLY A 138 -2.44 -12.86 15.72
C GLY A 138 -1.69 -14.14 15.30
N GLU A 139 -2.39 -15.21 14.95
CA GLU A 139 -1.77 -16.44 14.45
C GLU A 139 -1.14 -16.21 13.07
N LEU A 140 -1.83 -15.52 12.18
CA LEU A 140 -1.30 -15.14 10.87
C LEU A 140 -0.08 -14.21 11.01
N ALA A 141 -0.13 -13.25 11.95
CA ALA A 141 1.01 -12.37 12.23
C ALA A 141 2.26 -13.15 12.64
N VAL A 142 2.10 -14.19 13.48
CA VAL A 142 3.20 -15.09 13.89
C VAL A 142 3.72 -15.88 12.70
N LEU A 143 2.85 -16.49 11.89
CA LEU A 143 3.24 -17.26 10.72
C LEU A 143 3.99 -16.38 9.69
N LEU A 144 3.47 -15.21 9.34
CA LEU A 144 4.14 -14.28 8.43
C LEU A 144 5.51 -13.85 8.97
N THR A 145 5.62 -13.63 10.29
CA THR A 145 6.91 -13.33 10.91
C THR A 145 7.92 -14.48 10.74
N GLN A 146 7.47 -15.73 10.90
CA GLN A 146 8.32 -16.91 10.71
C GLN A 146 8.71 -17.09 9.25
N VAL A 147 7.77 -16.94 8.32
CA VAL A 147 8.01 -17.01 6.88
C VAL A 147 9.08 -16.01 6.46
N MET A 148 8.97 -14.75 6.91
CA MET A 148 9.96 -13.70 6.62
C MET A 148 11.33 -13.99 7.24
N LYS A 149 11.37 -14.37 8.53
CA LYS A 149 12.63 -14.69 9.23
C LYS A 149 13.36 -15.87 8.61
N ASN A 150 12.62 -16.87 8.14
CA ASN A 150 13.16 -18.07 7.52
C ASN A 150 13.42 -17.88 6.01
N GLN A 151 13.21 -16.66 5.49
CA GLN A 151 13.40 -16.33 4.06
C GLN A 151 12.60 -17.24 3.11
N LYS A 152 11.39 -17.60 3.50
CA LYS A 152 10.49 -18.47 2.73
C LYS A 152 9.61 -17.71 1.75
N ALA A 153 9.32 -16.44 2.04
CA ALA A 153 8.69 -15.51 1.11
C ALA A 153 9.07 -14.06 1.44
N ILE A 154 9.01 -13.20 0.44
CA ILE A 154 9.19 -11.75 0.53
C ILE A 154 7.83 -11.09 0.41
N ILE A 155 7.44 -10.27 1.39
CA ILE A 155 6.21 -9.51 1.33
C ILE A 155 6.50 -8.15 0.71
N LEU A 156 5.88 -7.87 -0.44
CA LEU A 156 6.16 -6.68 -1.25
C LEU A 156 5.69 -5.37 -0.61
N ASN A 157 4.66 -5.41 0.26
CA ASN A 157 4.28 -4.32 1.16
C ASN A 157 4.63 -4.73 2.61
N PRO A 158 5.90 -4.52 3.01
CA PRO A 158 6.45 -5.08 4.24
C PRO A 158 5.92 -4.38 5.49
N ALA A 159 6.04 -5.03 6.67
CA ALA A 159 5.45 -4.56 7.93
C ALA A 159 5.93 -3.16 8.38
N TYR A 160 7.11 -2.70 7.95
CA TYR A 160 7.57 -1.35 8.28
C TYR A 160 6.71 -0.24 7.64
N THR A 161 5.88 -0.55 6.64
CA THR A 161 4.91 0.39 6.07
C THR A 161 3.92 0.91 7.11
N LEU A 162 3.68 0.16 8.21
CA LEU A 162 2.90 0.63 9.36
C LEU A 162 3.41 1.96 9.95
N LEU A 163 4.71 2.21 9.93
CA LEU A 163 5.29 3.46 10.42
C LEU A 163 4.80 4.66 9.62
N PHE A 164 4.63 4.48 8.32
CA PHE A 164 4.18 5.52 7.39
C PHE A 164 2.66 5.55 7.25
N GLN A 165 1.99 4.42 7.45
CA GLN A 165 0.54 4.30 7.45
C GLN A 165 -0.09 5.02 8.65
N SER A 166 0.59 5.03 9.79
CA SER A 166 0.15 5.77 10.96
C SER A 166 0.09 7.27 10.69
N LYS A 167 -1.05 7.91 11.00
CA LYS A 167 -1.18 9.37 10.91
C LYS A 167 -0.22 10.13 11.83
N GLY A 168 0.39 9.43 12.79
CA GLY A 168 1.47 9.95 13.63
C GLY A 168 2.71 10.41 12.85
N ILE A 169 2.93 9.88 11.63
CA ILE A 169 4.03 10.33 10.75
C ILE A 169 3.93 11.84 10.44
N LEU A 170 2.72 12.38 10.34
CA LEU A 170 2.51 13.81 10.07
C LEU A 170 3.05 14.69 11.21
N LYS A 171 2.95 14.24 12.47
CA LYS A 171 3.55 14.92 13.61
C LYS A 171 5.07 14.90 13.50
N VAL A 172 5.65 13.75 13.20
CA VAL A 172 7.12 13.62 13.03
C VAL A 172 7.61 14.53 11.90
N LEU A 173 6.90 14.55 10.76
CA LEU A 173 7.24 15.43 9.64
C LEU A 173 7.15 16.92 10.03
N TRP A 174 6.13 17.31 10.80
CA TRP A 174 6.00 18.68 11.27
C TRP A 174 7.10 19.07 12.24
N GLU A 175 7.53 18.17 13.14
CA GLU A 175 8.63 18.41 14.07
C GLU A 175 9.99 18.52 13.35
N LEU A 176 10.22 17.70 12.31
CA LEU A 176 11.44 17.73 11.50
C LEU A 176 11.50 18.93 10.56
N TYR A 177 10.34 19.33 10.02
CA TYR A 177 10.24 20.41 9.01
C TYR A 177 9.16 21.41 9.39
N PRO A 178 9.33 22.17 10.49
CA PRO A 178 8.31 23.11 10.96
C PRO A 178 8.08 24.20 9.91
N ASN A 179 6.82 24.57 9.72
CA ASN A 179 6.36 25.56 8.74
C ASN A 179 6.62 25.22 7.26
N HIS A 180 6.93 23.97 6.95
CA HIS A 180 7.09 23.56 5.56
C HIS A 180 5.79 23.83 4.76
N PRO A 181 5.86 24.40 3.54
CA PRO A 181 4.69 24.86 2.80
C PRO A 181 3.68 23.76 2.44
N LEU A 182 4.10 22.50 2.37
CA LEU A 182 3.25 21.34 2.09
C LEU A 182 2.69 20.68 3.36
N LEU A 183 3.14 21.05 4.55
CA LEU A 183 2.68 20.43 5.80
C LEU A 183 1.62 21.29 6.50
N LEU A 184 0.76 20.62 7.27
CA LEU A 184 -0.10 21.23 8.25
C LEU A 184 0.51 21.05 9.63
N GLU A 185 0.32 22.06 10.50
CA GLU A 185 0.69 21.93 11.92
C GLU A 185 -0.02 20.70 12.51
N THR A 186 0.76 19.78 13.05
CA THR A 186 0.25 18.52 13.59
C THR A 186 0.85 18.25 14.96
N SER A 187 0.01 17.84 15.91
CA SER A 187 0.35 17.57 17.30
C SER A 187 -0.46 16.40 17.83
N ASP A 188 0.04 15.73 18.86
CA ASP A 188 -0.69 14.73 19.66
C ASP A 188 -1.68 15.37 20.66
N LYS A 189 -1.66 16.71 20.77
CA LYS A 189 -2.57 17.49 21.61
C LYS A 189 -3.36 18.48 20.77
N PRO A 190 -4.57 18.87 21.21
CA PRO A 190 -5.36 19.89 20.52
C PRO A 190 -4.56 21.17 20.36
N LEU A 191 -4.62 21.76 19.16
CA LEU A 191 -4.00 23.04 18.86
C LEU A 191 -4.81 24.18 19.52
N GLN A 192 -4.24 24.81 20.54
CA GLN A 192 -4.92 25.85 21.31
C GLN A 192 -5.27 27.06 20.43
N GLY A 193 -6.54 27.50 20.54
CA GLY A 193 -7.03 28.66 19.81
C GLY A 193 -7.15 28.49 18.30
N LYS A 194 -6.94 27.27 17.78
CA LYS A 194 -7.06 26.96 16.35
C LYS A 194 -8.13 25.94 16.10
N LYS A 195 -8.84 26.09 14.98
CA LYS A 195 -9.68 25.00 14.44
C LYS A 195 -8.77 23.88 13.94
N CYS A 196 -8.99 22.66 14.40
CA CYS A 196 -8.20 21.51 13.99
C CYS A 196 -9.07 20.26 13.80
N VAL A 197 -8.50 19.26 13.14
CA VAL A 197 -9.13 17.96 12.92
C VAL A 197 -8.39 16.93 13.77
N LYS A 198 -9.13 16.24 14.63
CA LYS A 198 -8.64 15.08 15.39
C LYS A 198 -8.90 13.82 14.57
N LYS A 199 -7.85 13.03 14.38
CA LYS A 199 -7.93 11.73 13.69
C LYS A 199 -7.29 10.65 14.57
N PRO A 200 -7.80 9.40 14.57
CA PRO A 200 -7.08 8.27 15.19
C PRO A 200 -5.79 7.98 14.40
N LEU A 201 -4.82 7.35 15.04
CA LEU A 201 -3.54 7.00 14.39
C LEU A 201 -3.75 6.06 13.20
N PHE A 202 -4.58 5.04 13.38
CA PHE A 202 -4.96 4.06 12.36
C PHE A 202 -6.48 4.16 12.14
N GLY A 203 -6.92 5.20 11.43
CA GLY A 203 -8.33 5.38 11.10
C GLY A 203 -8.54 5.27 9.59
N ARG A 204 -9.65 4.66 9.20
CA ARG A 204 -10.06 4.48 7.81
C ARG A 204 -11.45 5.07 7.60
N GLU A 205 -11.79 5.44 6.37
CA GLU A 205 -13.14 5.86 5.94
C GLU A 205 -13.76 6.98 6.80
N GLY A 206 -12.92 7.84 7.38
CA GLY A 206 -13.38 8.92 8.25
C GLY A 206 -13.83 8.48 9.65
N ALA A 207 -13.69 7.20 10.01
CA ALA A 207 -14.10 6.70 11.33
C ALA A 207 -13.38 7.44 12.46
N ASN A 208 -14.16 7.86 13.47
CA ASN A 208 -13.67 8.57 14.66
C ASN A 208 -12.90 9.88 14.37
N VAL A 209 -13.17 10.51 13.25
CA VAL A 209 -12.69 11.86 12.94
C VAL A 209 -13.58 12.89 13.62
N ALA A 210 -12.98 13.88 14.28
CA ALA A 210 -13.70 14.97 14.91
C ALA A 210 -13.09 16.33 14.52
N ILE A 211 -13.92 17.35 14.43
CA ILE A 211 -13.52 18.74 14.26
C ILE A 211 -13.52 19.41 15.61
N ILE A 212 -12.43 20.05 15.98
CA ILE A 212 -12.31 20.86 17.19
C ILE A 212 -12.25 22.31 16.76
N GLU A 213 -13.25 23.08 17.13
CA GLU A 213 -13.30 24.53 16.85
C GLU A 213 -12.32 25.29 17.75
N SER A 214 -11.98 26.53 17.36
CA SER A 214 -11.04 27.39 18.12
C SER A 214 -11.49 27.68 19.56
N ASN A 215 -12.76 27.57 19.85
CA ASN A 215 -13.35 27.69 21.19
C ASN A 215 -13.38 26.36 21.97
N GLY A 216 -12.88 25.27 21.42
CA GLY A 216 -12.85 23.95 22.02
C GLY A 216 -14.11 23.11 21.81
N GLN A 217 -15.12 23.62 21.10
CA GLN A 217 -16.31 22.83 20.75
C GLN A 217 -15.92 21.70 19.78
N VAL A 218 -16.44 20.49 20.03
CA VAL A 218 -16.16 19.29 19.23
C VAL A 218 -17.40 18.91 18.45
N SER A 219 -17.22 18.60 17.16
CA SER A 219 -18.23 18.01 16.28
C SER A 219 -17.67 16.78 15.56
N PHE A 220 -18.53 15.82 15.22
CA PHE A 220 -18.22 14.56 14.55
C PHE A 220 -18.82 14.54 13.15
#